data_31476556777a19ac352e8badd7e5c38c
#
_entry.id   31476556777a19ac352e8badd7e5c38c
#
_cell.length_a   1.000
_cell.length_b   1.000
_cell.length_c   1.000
_cell.angle_alpha   90.00
_cell.angle_beta   90.00
_cell.angle_gamma   90.00
#
_symmetry.space_group_name_H-M   'P 1'
#
loop_
_entity.id
_entity.type
_entity.pdbx_description
1 polymer ?
#
loop_
_entity_poly.entity_id
_entity_poly.type
_entity_poly.pdbx_seq_one_letter_code
_entity_poly.pdbx_strand_id
1 'polypeptide(L)'
;MVDVGGGLPDSRNFPRFMRFLAPLLNVLTALWRWVRALPHAGSISLFLAVIFMLAAQAMGYHESRLPWMPASGTDLINIKDWQEPSPSLLAFYYLMPYLKLWALIGGVVYHIVLIRSVPHVEKLIWPTWIACGFLALWAVCSDLHEQLEYARLTVMGEPTSVTAYVLKLFMITLVCLSPAVGLSYYIGCKLLDRYMLRSFLQPLVFCFLAICMLWIMWDMLDSLRDFQDANAPVGRVLAFYLSLVPYIFVETIWAVLLLSTLFTLMKMSRSNEIISMLGAGRSMGQVLRPVFVVAALVSVMSLAANYYWAPRAEGNRQAIMRTLGEEEQGAALAQSLMYRDEPSRRTWFISSFPFNLREDKLRGVEVFTEDEKGRLVRSLRAQSAYWWPDGRWSFYRSLEMTYQDGNPDQQILSPARVDISDWPETPWSIISSSLQPDYMSVQELVSYLKAHDSIQKSKLAAFRTQLFHRFAYPMECFIAVLVAAPLGISFSRRGVLGGVAGAILALIGLVFLNQLFLSLGKGMKMPASLAVWMPHLIVGAIGLTLFTFRSRNRDLPSLSWLVKMFKPARRTAPLRQRSA
;
A
#
# COMPACT_ATOMS: atom_id res chain seq x y z
N MET A 1 20.49 -36.95 18.07
CA MET A 1 20.91 -37.99 17.12
C MET A 1 19.74 -38.92 16.96
N VAL A 2 18.96 -38.74 15.92
CA VAL A 2 18.00 -39.73 15.41
C VAL A 2 18.34 -39.86 13.95
N ASP A 3 18.92 -40.98 13.63
CA ASP A 3 19.33 -41.42 12.31
C ASP A 3 18.05 -41.78 11.52
N VAL A 4 17.65 -40.91 10.61
CA VAL A 4 16.55 -41.20 9.66
C VAL A 4 17.20 -41.69 8.37
N GLY A 5 17.82 -42.83 8.46
CA GLY A 5 18.20 -43.68 7.33
C GLY A 5 16.98 -44.42 6.75
N GLY A 6 15.94 -43.68 6.38
CA GLY A 6 14.81 -44.24 5.66
C GLY A 6 15.15 -44.38 4.18
N GLY A 7 15.68 -45.54 3.78
CA GLY A 7 15.76 -45.95 2.39
C GLY A 7 14.37 -45.87 1.75
N LEU A 8 14.32 -45.32 0.55
CA LEU A 8 13.09 -45.27 -0.26
C LEU A 8 12.51 -46.68 -0.38
N PRO A 9 11.20 -46.87 -0.19
CA PRO A 9 10.57 -48.19 -0.30
C PRO A 9 10.84 -48.77 -1.69
N ASP A 10 11.11 -50.08 -1.72
CA ASP A 10 11.48 -50.88 -2.88
C ASP A 10 10.51 -50.61 -4.05
N SER A 11 11.07 -50.22 -5.18
CA SER A 11 10.33 -49.77 -6.39
C SER A 11 9.40 -50.84 -6.98
N ARG A 12 9.38 -52.06 -6.43
CA ARG A 12 8.56 -53.19 -6.91
C ARG A 12 7.06 -53.08 -6.54
N ASN A 13 6.70 -52.23 -5.58
CA ASN A 13 5.32 -52.12 -5.07
C ASN A 13 4.57 -50.89 -5.55
N PHE A 14 5.11 -50.10 -6.48
CA PHE A 14 4.39 -48.94 -7.04
C PHE A 14 3.50 -49.30 -8.20
N PRO A 15 2.26 -48.67 -8.32
CA PRO A 15 1.40 -48.84 -9.48
C PRO A 15 2.15 -48.49 -10.77
N ARG A 16 1.81 -49.16 -11.90
CA ARG A 16 2.50 -49.02 -13.21
C ARG A 16 2.74 -47.58 -13.64
N PHE A 17 1.85 -46.66 -13.31
CA PHE A 17 1.98 -45.22 -13.59
C PHE A 17 3.12 -44.56 -12.80
N MET A 18 3.33 -44.91 -11.55
CA MET A 18 4.42 -44.39 -10.76
C MET A 18 5.80 -44.93 -11.16
N ARG A 19 5.89 -46.09 -11.80
CA ARG A 19 7.16 -46.59 -12.34
C ARG A 19 7.66 -45.77 -13.54
N PHE A 20 6.75 -45.19 -14.29
CA PHE A 20 7.09 -44.30 -15.41
C PHE A 20 7.64 -42.95 -14.90
N LEU A 21 7.13 -42.49 -13.74
CA LEU A 21 7.56 -41.23 -13.11
C LEU A 21 8.82 -41.39 -12.21
N ALA A 22 9.19 -42.62 -11.84
CA ALA A 22 10.32 -42.87 -10.96
C ALA A 22 11.68 -42.29 -11.45
N PRO A 23 12.06 -42.44 -12.75
CA PRO A 23 13.28 -41.81 -13.27
C PRO A 23 13.21 -40.27 -13.21
N LEU A 24 12.06 -39.69 -13.49
CA LEU A 24 11.84 -38.24 -13.43
C LEU A 24 11.90 -37.73 -11.98
N LEU A 25 11.31 -38.46 -11.04
CA LEU A 25 11.39 -38.18 -9.61
C LEU A 25 12.83 -38.30 -9.07
N ASN A 26 13.59 -39.28 -9.56
CA ASN A 26 15.01 -39.46 -9.19
C ASN A 26 15.88 -38.32 -9.75
N VAL A 27 15.62 -37.86 -10.96
CA VAL A 27 16.30 -36.69 -11.54
C VAL A 27 15.92 -35.43 -10.76
N LEU A 28 14.64 -35.22 -10.47
CA LEU A 28 14.17 -34.08 -9.66
C LEU A 28 14.76 -34.09 -8.25
N THR A 29 14.83 -35.26 -7.59
CA THR A 29 15.45 -35.37 -6.25
C THR A 29 16.96 -35.22 -6.27
N ALA A 30 17.64 -35.64 -7.34
CA ALA A 30 19.07 -35.40 -7.54
C ALA A 30 19.34 -33.91 -7.81
N LEU A 31 18.55 -33.30 -8.68
CA LEU A 31 18.61 -31.86 -8.99
C LEU A 31 18.31 -31.02 -7.72
N TRP A 32 17.33 -31.41 -6.95
CA TRP A 32 17.01 -30.79 -5.66
C TRP A 32 18.13 -30.91 -4.65
N ARG A 33 18.77 -32.10 -4.54
CA ARG A 33 19.94 -32.29 -3.68
C ARG A 33 21.13 -31.46 -4.11
N TRP A 34 21.37 -31.33 -5.43
CA TRP A 34 22.41 -30.48 -5.98
C TRP A 34 22.12 -29.00 -5.73
N VAL A 35 20.89 -28.52 -6.00
CA VAL A 35 20.47 -27.14 -5.70
C VAL A 35 20.60 -26.84 -4.21
N ARG A 36 20.24 -27.82 -3.33
CA ARG A 36 20.35 -27.68 -1.88
C ARG A 36 21.80 -27.62 -1.38
N ALA A 37 22.73 -28.17 -2.14
CA ALA A 37 24.17 -28.13 -1.83
C ALA A 37 24.78 -26.74 -2.17
N LEU A 38 24.13 -25.90 -2.98
CA LEU A 38 24.58 -24.57 -3.33
C LEU A 38 24.14 -23.57 -2.25
N PRO A 39 25.06 -23.01 -1.43
CA PRO A 39 24.69 -22.13 -0.30
C PRO A 39 24.05 -20.82 -0.74
N HIS A 40 24.23 -20.44 -2.01
CA HIS A 40 23.73 -19.18 -2.59
C HIS A 40 22.67 -19.38 -3.68
N ALA A 41 22.07 -20.56 -3.81
CA ALA A 41 21.12 -20.83 -4.91
C ALA A 41 19.93 -19.86 -4.97
N GLY A 42 19.41 -19.44 -3.81
CA GLY A 42 18.35 -18.44 -3.75
C GLY A 42 18.82 -17.06 -4.24
N SER A 43 20.04 -16.64 -3.89
CA SER A 43 20.62 -15.39 -4.37
C SER A 43 20.91 -15.44 -5.86
N ILE A 44 21.37 -16.58 -6.37
CA ILE A 44 21.57 -16.81 -7.81
C ILE A 44 20.24 -16.75 -8.56
N SER A 45 19.17 -17.37 -8.03
CA SER A 45 17.84 -17.33 -8.61
C SER A 45 17.30 -15.90 -8.69
N LEU A 46 17.45 -15.12 -7.63
CA LEU A 46 17.06 -13.72 -7.61
C LEU A 46 17.90 -12.85 -8.55
N PHE A 47 19.21 -13.11 -8.67
CA PHE A 47 20.08 -12.45 -9.64
C PHE A 47 19.63 -12.75 -11.07
N LEU A 48 19.30 -14.00 -11.37
CA LEU A 48 18.75 -14.36 -12.69
C LEU A 48 17.40 -13.65 -12.93
N ALA A 49 16.53 -13.55 -11.92
CA ALA A 49 15.28 -12.80 -12.03
C ALA A 49 15.53 -11.31 -12.38
N VAL A 50 16.54 -10.68 -11.76
CA VAL A 50 16.94 -9.30 -12.07
C VAL A 50 17.44 -9.18 -13.52
N ILE A 51 18.30 -10.09 -13.97
CA ILE A 51 18.80 -10.09 -15.36
C ILE A 51 17.65 -10.26 -16.35
N PHE A 52 16.78 -11.24 -16.15
CA PHE A 52 15.62 -11.47 -17.01
C PHE A 52 14.68 -10.27 -17.03
N MET A 53 14.54 -9.59 -15.91
CA MET A 53 13.72 -8.40 -15.85
C MET A 53 14.33 -7.23 -16.60
N LEU A 54 15.62 -6.96 -16.41
CA LEU A 54 16.32 -5.91 -17.13
C LEU A 54 16.31 -6.19 -18.64
N ALA A 55 16.47 -7.45 -19.04
CA ALA A 55 16.35 -7.85 -20.44
C ALA A 55 14.92 -7.63 -20.97
N ALA A 56 13.88 -8.00 -20.20
CA ALA A 56 12.49 -7.77 -20.58
C ALA A 56 12.15 -6.27 -20.71
N GLN A 57 12.67 -5.44 -19.80
CA GLN A 57 12.52 -3.99 -19.87
C GLN A 57 13.24 -3.40 -21.10
N ALA A 58 14.47 -3.86 -21.37
CA ALA A 58 15.22 -3.42 -22.54
C ALA A 58 14.50 -3.81 -23.85
N MET A 59 13.91 -5.00 -23.90
CA MET A 59 13.12 -5.43 -25.06
C MET A 59 11.84 -4.62 -25.20
N GLY A 60 11.09 -4.37 -24.12
CA GLY A 60 9.91 -3.52 -24.15
C GLY A 60 10.22 -2.08 -24.60
N TYR A 61 11.38 -1.54 -24.22
CA TYR A 61 11.86 -0.25 -24.72
C TYR A 61 12.17 -0.28 -26.22
N HIS A 62 12.73 -1.38 -26.72
CA HIS A 62 12.96 -1.58 -28.17
C HIS A 62 11.64 -1.79 -28.92
N GLU A 63 10.70 -2.51 -28.32
CA GLU A 63 9.39 -2.82 -28.91
C GLU A 63 8.61 -1.54 -29.24
N SER A 64 8.62 -0.55 -28.37
CA SER A 64 8.02 0.76 -28.63
C SER A 64 8.66 1.53 -29.78
N ARG A 65 9.81 1.06 -30.29
CA ARG A 65 10.56 1.63 -31.42
C ARG A 65 10.68 0.69 -32.61
N LEU A 66 10.22 -0.56 -32.47
CA LEU A 66 10.28 -1.52 -33.58
C LEU A 66 9.18 -1.23 -34.59
N PRO A 67 9.51 -1.12 -35.90
CA PRO A 67 8.54 -0.73 -36.93
C PRO A 67 7.45 -1.80 -37.19
N TRP A 68 7.54 -2.97 -36.59
CA TRP A 68 6.59 -4.07 -36.79
C TRP A 68 5.44 -4.13 -35.74
N MET A 69 5.50 -3.36 -34.68
CA MET A 69 4.35 -3.22 -33.79
C MET A 69 3.57 -1.98 -34.19
N PRO A 70 2.33 -2.11 -34.70
CA PRO A 70 1.52 -0.93 -34.95
C PRO A 70 1.30 -0.23 -33.60
N ALA A 71 1.84 0.97 -33.45
CA ALA A 71 1.40 1.87 -32.40
C ALA A 71 -0.13 1.93 -32.54
N SER A 72 -0.83 1.47 -31.51
CA SER A 72 -2.27 1.23 -31.54
C SER A 72 -3.00 2.34 -32.31
N GLY A 73 -3.45 2.05 -33.49
CA GLY A 73 -4.59 2.67 -34.15
C GLY A 73 -4.42 3.98 -34.89
N THR A 74 -3.27 4.67 -34.91
CA THR A 74 -3.21 6.01 -35.53
C THR A 74 -2.11 6.26 -36.57
N ASP A 75 -1.10 5.40 -36.71
CA ASP A 75 -0.01 5.57 -37.68
C ASP A 75 0.03 4.47 -38.74
N LEU A 76 -1.10 4.27 -39.43
CA LEU A 76 -1.21 3.39 -40.61
C LEU A 76 -0.48 3.91 -41.87
N ILE A 77 0.39 4.92 -41.77
CA ILE A 77 0.89 5.62 -42.96
C ILE A 77 2.28 5.19 -43.42
N ASN A 78 3.06 4.40 -42.68
CA ASN A 78 4.37 3.93 -43.13
C ASN A 78 4.64 2.45 -42.86
N ILE A 79 3.95 1.57 -43.62
CA ILE A 79 4.16 0.10 -43.56
C ILE A 79 5.31 -0.35 -44.50
N LYS A 80 6.18 0.54 -44.99
CA LYS A 80 7.20 0.16 -45.97
C LYS A 80 8.44 -0.57 -45.41
N ASP A 81 8.65 -0.53 -44.07
CA ASP A 81 9.84 -1.11 -43.44
C ASP A 81 9.51 -2.22 -42.42
N TRP A 82 8.45 -2.95 -42.65
CA TRP A 82 8.04 -4.05 -41.79
C TRP A 82 8.96 -5.26 -41.95
N GLN A 83 9.85 -5.49 -40.98
CA GLN A 83 10.61 -6.74 -40.89
C GLN A 83 9.94 -7.62 -39.82
N GLU A 84 9.46 -8.81 -40.21
CA GLU A 84 8.96 -9.79 -39.25
C GLU A 84 10.08 -10.18 -38.27
N PRO A 85 9.85 -10.11 -36.95
CA PRO A 85 10.83 -10.52 -35.96
C PRO A 85 11.14 -12.01 -36.11
N SER A 86 12.39 -12.38 -35.83
CA SER A 86 12.78 -13.79 -35.90
C SER A 86 11.92 -14.62 -34.92
N PRO A 87 11.51 -15.85 -35.30
CA PRO A 87 10.70 -16.71 -34.44
C PRO A 87 11.33 -16.95 -33.06
N SER A 88 12.67 -16.96 -32.98
CA SER A 88 13.41 -17.10 -31.72
C SER A 88 13.27 -15.88 -30.80
N LEU A 89 13.23 -14.69 -31.36
CA LEU A 89 13.03 -13.45 -30.59
C LEU A 89 11.61 -13.36 -30.02
N LEU A 90 10.62 -13.73 -30.82
CA LEU A 90 9.22 -13.82 -30.40
C LEU A 90 9.02 -14.85 -29.27
N ALA A 91 9.59 -16.05 -29.43
CA ALA A 91 9.52 -17.09 -28.40
C ALA A 91 10.19 -16.64 -27.09
N PHE A 92 11.33 -15.98 -27.18
CA PHE A 92 12.03 -15.44 -26.02
C PHE A 92 11.23 -14.34 -25.32
N TYR A 93 10.61 -13.43 -26.07
CA TYR A 93 9.75 -12.37 -25.55
C TYR A 93 8.58 -12.93 -24.75
N TYR A 94 7.84 -13.92 -25.32
CA TYR A 94 6.73 -14.54 -24.62
C TYR A 94 7.14 -15.40 -23.41
N LEU A 95 8.35 -15.96 -23.41
CA LEU A 95 8.86 -16.82 -22.34
C LEU A 95 9.42 -16.01 -21.14
N MET A 96 9.94 -14.80 -21.40
CA MET A 96 10.61 -13.95 -20.39
C MET A 96 9.81 -13.68 -19.11
N PRO A 97 8.53 -13.28 -19.17
CA PRO A 97 7.75 -13.01 -17.96
C PRO A 97 7.65 -14.25 -17.05
N TYR A 98 7.51 -15.43 -17.66
CA TYR A 98 7.42 -16.71 -16.92
C TYR A 98 8.75 -17.09 -16.29
N LEU A 99 9.86 -16.94 -17.02
CA LEU A 99 11.21 -17.21 -16.48
C LEU A 99 11.53 -16.28 -15.31
N LYS A 100 11.21 -15.00 -15.42
CA LYS A 100 11.34 -14.02 -14.33
C LYS A 100 10.53 -14.41 -13.11
N LEU A 101 9.26 -14.76 -13.30
CA LEU A 101 8.37 -15.15 -12.21
C LEU A 101 8.86 -16.43 -11.51
N TRP A 102 9.25 -17.45 -12.26
CA TRP A 102 9.79 -18.70 -11.73
C TRP A 102 11.10 -18.49 -10.98
N ALA A 103 12.01 -17.67 -11.50
CA ALA A 103 13.25 -17.36 -10.82
C ALA A 103 13.02 -16.61 -9.50
N LEU A 104 12.07 -15.67 -9.48
CA LEU A 104 11.70 -14.91 -8.27
C LEU A 104 11.09 -15.83 -7.21
N ILE A 105 10.05 -16.60 -7.58
CA ILE A 105 9.37 -17.53 -6.66
C ILE A 105 10.37 -18.59 -6.16
N GLY A 106 11.15 -19.18 -7.06
CA GLY A 106 12.16 -20.16 -6.72
C GLY A 106 13.19 -19.61 -5.72
N GLY A 107 13.66 -18.38 -5.94
CA GLY A 107 14.59 -17.72 -5.01
C GLY A 107 14.00 -17.50 -3.63
N VAL A 108 12.77 -17.01 -3.54
CA VAL A 108 12.09 -16.77 -2.26
C VAL A 108 11.81 -18.08 -1.52
N VAL A 109 11.24 -19.07 -2.21
CA VAL A 109 10.94 -20.38 -1.61
C VAL A 109 12.22 -21.05 -1.12
N TYR A 110 13.28 -21.02 -1.92
CA TYR A 110 14.57 -21.58 -1.53
C TYR A 110 15.13 -20.91 -0.27
N HIS A 111 15.05 -19.59 -0.14
CA HIS A 111 15.48 -18.89 1.07
C HIS A 111 14.66 -19.28 2.30
N ILE A 112 13.34 -19.42 2.16
CA ILE A 112 12.46 -19.87 3.25
C ILE A 112 12.85 -21.29 3.71
N VAL A 113 13.08 -22.20 2.76
CA VAL A 113 13.48 -23.58 3.05
C VAL A 113 14.87 -23.61 3.70
N LEU A 114 15.82 -22.79 3.25
CA LEU A 114 17.14 -22.66 3.85
C LEU A 114 17.06 -22.17 5.30
N ILE A 115 16.31 -21.12 5.57
CA ILE A 115 16.11 -20.58 6.94
C ILE A 115 15.56 -21.67 7.87
N ARG A 116 14.67 -22.53 7.36
CA ARG A 116 14.07 -23.61 8.16
C ARG A 116 14.98 -24.83 8.35
N SER A 117 15.82 -25.14 7.36
CA SER A 117 16.61 -26.40 7.34
C SER A 117 18.05 -26.24 7.82
N VAL A 118 18.61 -25.04 7.89
CA VAL A 118 20.00 -24.82 8.32
C VAL A 118 20.04 -24.63 9.83
N PRO A 119 20.75 -25.51 10.57
CA PRO A 119 20.84 -25.42 12.03
C PRO A 119 21.58 -24.16 12.51
N HIS A 120 22.45 -23.59 11.67
CA HIS A 120 23.23 -22.39 11.98
C HIS A 120 22.74 -21.22 11.17
N VAL A 121 21.72 -20.51 11.68
CA VAL A 121 21.08 -19.35 11.05
C VAL A 121 22.09 -18.22 10.74
N GLU A 122 23.21 -18.17 11.45
CA GLU A 122 24.28 -17.16 11.26
C GLU A 122 24.89 -17.21 9.84
N LYS A 123 24.94 -18.39 9.23
CA LYS A 123 25.46 -18.55 7.86
C LYS A 123 24.54 -17.96 6.78
N LEU A 124 23.31 -17.65 7.14
CA LEU A 124 22.30 -17.12 6.20
C LEU A 124 22.31 -15.60 6.09
N ILE A 125 23.07 -14.87 6.92
CA ILE A 125 23.10 -13.39 6.89
C ILE A 125 23.49 -12.90 5.50
N TRP A 126 24.65 -13.30 5.01
CA TRP A 126 25.18 -12.84 3.73
C TRP A 126 24.29 -13.21 2.53
N PRO A 127 23.84 -14.49 2.38
CA PRO A 127 22.91 -14.83 1.30
C PRO A 127 21.63 -14.00 1.32
N THR A 128 21.07 -13.74 2.50
CA THR A 128 19.84 -12.94 2.62
C THR A 128 20.08 -11.47 2.26
N TRP A 129 21.20 -10.87 2.69
CA TRP A 129 21.56 -9.51 2.30
C TRP A 129 21.75 -9.38 0.79
N ILE A 130 22.45 -10.33 0.16
CA ILE A 130 22.66 -10.37 -1.29
C ILE A 130 21.32 -10.51 -2.01
N ALA A 131 20.45 -11.42 -1.57
CA ALA A 131 19.14 -11.63 -2.15
C ALA A 131 18.24 -10.38 -2.04
N CYS A 132 18.19 -9.78 -0.85
CA CYS A 132 17.44 -8.54 -0.63
C CYS A 132 18.01 -7.37 -1.43
N GLY A 133 19.35 -7.31 -1.61
CA GLY A 133 20.02 -6.31 -2.44
C GLY A 133 19.63 -6.43 -3.92
N PHE A 134 19.60 -7.65 -4.46
CA PHE A 134 19.12 -7.88 -5.83
C PHE A 134 17.63 -7.56 -5.98
N LEU A 135 16.81 -7.91 -5.00
CA LEU A 135 15.39 -7.58 -5.00
C LEU A 135 15.17 -6.05 -4.98
N ALA A 136 15.96 -5.32 -4.17
CA ALA A 136 15.91 -3.87 -4.12
C ALA A 136 16.37 -3.24 -5.45
N LEU A 137 17.46 -3.74 -6.02
CA LEU A 137 17.94 -3.28 -7.32
C LEU A 137 16.88 -3.48 -8.42
N TRP A 138 16.28 -4.67 -8.44
CA TRP A 138 15.19 -4.96 -9.35
C TRP A 138 14.02 -3.98 -9.20
N ALA A 139 13.51 -3.81 -7.98
CA ALA A 139 12.35 -2.97 -7.72
C ALA A 139 12.62 -1.49 -8.09
N VAL A 140 13.82 -0.99 -7.74
CA VAL A 140 14.23 0.39 -8.06
C VAL A 140 14.41 0.59 -9.57
N CYS A 141 15.08 -0.33 -10.26
CA CYS A 141 15.26 -0.23 -11.71
C CYS A 141 13.93 -0.34 -12.47
N SER A 142 13.00 -1.19 -11.99
CA SER A 142 11.68 -1.33 -12.59
C SER A 142 10.88 -0.03 -12.47
N ASP A 143 10.83 0.52 -11.26
CA ASP A 143 10.09 1.76 -11.00
C ASP A 143 10.71 2.96 -11.73
N LEU A 144 12.05 3.04 -11.76
CA LEU A 144 12.76 4.10 -12.48
C LEU A 144 12.50 4.05 -13.98
N HIS A 145 12.48 2.86 -14.56
CA HIS A 145 12.18 2.68 -15.98
C HIS A 145 10.76 3.15 -16.30
N GLU A 146 9.77 2.70 -15.51
CA GLU A 146 8.37 3.11 -15.67
C GLU A 146 8.20 4.62 -15.54
N GLN A 147 8.87 5.24 -14.54
CA GLN A 147 8.80 6.68 -14.32
C GLN A 147 9.48 7.48 -15.43
N LEU A 148 10.60 7.01 -15.97
CA LEU A 148 11.28 7.67 -17.09
C LEU A 148 10.46 7.59 -18.36
N GLU A 149 9.81 6.47 -18.63
CA GLU A 149 8.86 6.37 -19.76
C GLU A 149 7.68 7.32 -19.58
N TYR A 150 7.09 7.34 -18.40
CA TYR A 150 5.98 8.22 -18.09
C TYR A 150 6.35 9.71 -18.24
N ALA A 151 7.51 10.11 -17.69
CA ALA A 151 8.02 11.47 -17.81
C ALA A 151 8.38 11.84 -19.27
N ARG A 152 8.95 10.91 -20.04
CA ARG A 152 9.31 11.14 -21.44
C ARG A 152 8.10 11.37 -22.34
N LEU A 153 6.98 10.76 -22.02
CA LEU A 153 5.77 10.87 -22.83
C LEU A 153 4.91 12.07 -22.46
N THR A 154 5.22 12.75 -21.34
CA THR A 154 4.49 13.95 -20.82
C THR A 154 2.97 13.89 -21.02
N VAL A 155 2.43 12.67 -20.92
CA VAL A 155 1.05 12.36 -21.35
C VAL A 155 0.00 13.15 -20.56
N MET A 156 0.33 13.54 -19.30
CA MET A 156 -0.65 14.20 -18.44
C MET A 156 -0.25 15.62 -18.01
N GLY A 157 0.94 16.10 -18.32
CA GLY A 157 1.41 17.40 -17.83
C GLY A 157 1.51 17.49 -16.31
N GLU A 158 1.76 16.37 -15.63
CA GLU A 158 1.89 16.33 -14.17
C GLU A 158 3.17 17.04 -13.71
N PRO A 159 3.10 17.99 -12.75
CA PRO A 159 4.28 18.60 -12.18
C PRO A 159 5.03 17.58 -11.30
N THR A 160 6.15 17.08 -11.79
CA THR A 160 6.95 16.08 -11.07
C THR A 160 7.70 16.71 -9.89
N SER A 161 7.68 16.03 -8.74
CA SER A 161 8.50 16.37 -7.58
C SER A 161 9.63 15.37 -7.43
N VAL A 162 10.84 15.76 -7.83
CA VAL A 162 12.04 14.91 -7.73
C VAL A 162 12.26 14.42 -6.30
N THR A 163 12.06 15.29 -5.30
CA THR A 163 12.21 14.92 -3.89
C THR A 163 11.24 13.84 -3.43
N ALA A 164 9.96 13.96 -3.82
CA ALA A 164 8.95 12.94 -3.51
C ALA A 164 9.27 11.62 -4.20
N TYR A 165 9.77 11.67 -5.43
CA TYR A 165 10.16 10.48 -6.17
C TYR A 165 11.38 9.77 -5.57
N VAL A 166 12.44 10.50 -5.23
CA VAL A 166 13.62 9.93 -4.56
C VAL A 166 13.23 9.30 -3.22
N LEU A 167 12.35 9.93 -2.46
CA LEU A 167 11.84 9.36 -1.21
C LEU A 167 11.05 8.06 -1.46
N LYS A 168 10.27 7.97 -2.53
CA LYS A 168 9.61 6.72 -2.96
C LYS A 168 10.63 5.60 -3.20
N LEU A 169 11.69 5.86 -3.98
CA LEU A 169 12.75 4.88 -4.25
C LEU A 169 13.45 4.43 -2.96
N PHE A 170 13.69 5.36 -2.05
CA PHE A 170 14.23 5.03 -0.72
C PHE A 170 13.29 4.11 0.07
N MET A 171 11.98 4.38 0.08
CA MET A 171 10.99 3.53 0.75
C MET A 171 10.92 2.13 0.13
N ILE A 172 10.97 2.02 -1.20
CA ILE A 172 11.04 0.72 -1.91
C ILE A 172 12.27 -0.08 -1.45
N THR A 173 13.43 0.56 -1.45
CA THR A 173 14.70 -0.06 -1.02
C THR A 173 14.60 -0.56 0.43
N LEU A 174 14.01 0.24 1.32
CA LEU A 174 13.88 -0.07 2.73
C LEU A 174 12.95 -1.28 2.97
N VAL A 175 11.83 -1.36 2.25
CA VAL A 175 10.94 -2.54 2.29
C VAL A 175 11.68 -3.80 1.80
N CYS A 176 12.39 -3.72 0.68
CA CYS A 176 13.15 -4.85 0.14
C CYS A 176 14.26 -5.34 1.08
N LEU A 177 14.91 -4.42 1.82
CA LEU A 177 15.96 -4.77 2.77
C LEU A 177 15.44 -5.19 4.15
N SER A 178 14.15 -4.95 4.46
CA SER A 178 13.59 -5.23 5.79
C SER A 178 13.75 -6.68 6.27
N PRO A 179 13.66 -7.75 5.43
CA PRO A 179 13.89 -9.11 5.87
C PRO A 179 15.35 -9.36 6.29
N ALA A 180 16.31 -8.75 5.58
CA ALA A 180 17.73 -8.87 5.92
C ALA A 180 18.05 -8.17 7.25
N VAL A 181 17.47 -6.97 7.48
CA VAL A 181 17.59 -6.25 8.75
C VAL A 181 16.97 -7.06 9.89
N GLY A 182 15.77 -7.61 9.70
CA GLY A 182 15.10 -8.45 10.68
C GLY A 182 15.89 -9.70 11.05
N LEU A 183 16.46 -10.40 10.06
CA LEU A 183 17.30 -11.57 10.27
C LEU A 183 18.60 -11.20 11.02
N SER A 184 19.26 -10.11 10.61
CA SER A 184 20.48 -9.63 11.27
C SER A 184 20.22 -9.26 12.73
N TYR A 185 19.10 -8.60 13.01
CA TYR A 185 18.67 -8.32 14.38
C TYR A 185 18.43 -9.61 15.17
N TYR A 186 17.70 -10.58 14.61
CA TYR A 186 17.42 -11.86 15.25
C TYR A 186 18.71 -12.61 15.65
N ILE A 187 19.69 -12.63 14.76
CA ILE A 187 20.99 -13.30 15.00
C ILE A 187 21.80 -12.55 16.05
N GLY A 188 21.80 -11.23 16.06
CA GLY A 188 22.46 -10.39 17.06
C GLY A 188 21.82 -10.41 18.45
N CYS A 189 20.59 -10.94 18.58
CA CYS A 189 19.87 -11.01 19.84
C CYS A 189 20.46 -12.04 20.82
N LYS A 190 20.44 -11.72 22.14
CA LYS A 190 20.72 -12.67 23.23
C LYS A 190 19.62 -13.74 23.31
N LEU A 191 19.90 -14.86 23.98
CA LEU A 191 18.99 -16.01 24.07
C LEU A 191 17.57 -15.62 24.52
N LEU A 192 17.43 -14.82 25.57
CA LEU A 192 16.13 -14.37 26.09
C LEU A 192 15.41 -13.44 25.12
N ASP A 193 16.15 -12.61 24.40
CA ASP A 193 15.56 -11.68 23.43
C ASP A 193 15.07 -12.46 22.19
N ARG A 194 15.81 -13.51 21.76
CA ARG A 194 15.35 -14.45 20.71
C ARG A 194 14.10 -15.21 21.14
N TYR A 195 14.05 -15.65 22.39
CA TYR A 195 12.88 -16.34 22.94
C TYR A 195 11.65 -15.42 22.92
N MET A 196 11.80 -14.18 23.41
CA MET A 196 10.74 -13.16 23.40
C MET A 196 10.27 -12.87 21.98
N LEU A 197 11.23 -12.66 21.05
CA LEU A 197 10.95 -12.38 19.64
C LEU A 197 10.16 -13.53 18.99
N ARG A 198 10.58 -14.78 19.19
CA ARG A 198 9.89 -15.96 18.65
C ARG A 198 8.48 -16.10 19.23
N SER A 199 8.33 -15.89 20.54
CA SER A 199 7.03 -15.94 21.22
C SER A 199 6.08 -14.86 20.78
N PHE A 200 6.60 -13.70 20.29
CA PHE A 200 5.83 -12.59 19.76
C PHE A 200 5.51 -12.74 18.27
N LEU A 201 6.46 -13.20 17.45
CA LEU A 201 6.26 -13.32 16.00
C LEU A 201 5.20 -14.37 15.63
N GLN A 202 5.07 -15.45 16.40
CA GLN A 202 4.06 -16.47 16.14
C GLN A 202 2.63 -15.90 16.23
N PRO A 203 2.20 -15.26 17.36
CA PRO A 203 0.90 -14.59 17.44
C PRO A 203 0.75 -13.46 16.43
N LEU A 204 1.81 -12.71 16.13
CA LEU A 204 1.78 -11.62 15.15
C LEU A 204 1.35 -12.11 13.77
N VAL A 205 2.00 -13.15 13.26
CA VAL A 205 1.66 -13.74 11.96
C VAL A 205 0.25 -14.34 11.98
N PHE A 206 -0.09 -15.06 13.06
CA PHE A 206 -1.42 -15.68 13.20
C PHE A 206 -2.53 -14.62 13.22
N CYS A 207 -2.40 -13.57 14.06
CA CYS A 207 -3.37 -12.49 14.14
C CYS A 207 -3.48 -11.72 12.80
N PHE A 208 -2.35 -11.49 12.13
CA PHE A 208 -2.35 -10.83 10.83
C PHE A 208 -3.14 -11.65 9.79
N LEU A 209 -2.83 -12.94 9.65
CA LEU A 209 -3.55 -13.80 8.72
C LEU A 209 -5.05 -13.91 9.07
N ALA A 210 -5.39 -14.04 10.36
CA ALA A 210 -6.77 -14.11 10.81
C ALA A 210 -7.55 -12.83 10.49
N ILE A 211 -6.96 -11.66 10.76
CA ILE A 211 -7.62 -10.37 10.47
C ILE A 211 -7.71 -10.12 8.97
N CYS A 212 -6.66 -10.45 8.19
CA CYS A 212 -6.72 -10.36 6.73
C CYS A 212 -7.82 -11.26 6.14
N MET A 213 -7.92 -12.52 6.59
CA MET A 213 -8.96 -13.43 6.15
C MET A 213 -10.36 -12.90 6.49
N LEU A 214 -10.53 -12.38 7.70
CA LEU A 214 -11.81 -11.81 8.13
C LEU A 214 -12.17 -10.57 7.31
N TRP A 215 -11.18 -9.71 7.01
CA TRP A 215 -11.36 -8.52 6.18
C TRP A 215 -11.76 -8.89 4.75
N ILE A 216 -11.02 -9.83 4.13
CA ILE A 216 -11.30 -10.32 2.77
C ILE A 216 -12.68 -10.98 2.72
N MET A 217 -13.03 -11.78 3.73
CA MET A 217 -14.34 -12.43 3.81
C MET A 217 -15.49 -11.39 3.87
N TRP A 218 -15.31 -10.34 4.68
CA TRP A 218 -16.30 -9.27 4.80
C TRP A 218 -16.45 -8.51 3.47
N ASP A 219 -15.35 -8.09 2.87
CA ASP A 219 -15.35 -7.37 1.59
C ASP A 219 -15.91 -8.24 0.45
N MET A 220 -15.58 -9.54 0.46
CA MET A 220 -16.11 -10.48 -0.53
C MET A 220 -17.62 -10.66 -0.41
N LEU A 221 -18.18 -10.67 0.81
CA LEU A 221 -19.64 -10.74 1.01
C LEU A 221 -20.35 -9.49 0.49
N ASP A 222 -19.73 -8.33 0.67
CA ASP A 222 -20.24 -7.04 0.17
C ASP A 222 -20.19 -6.96 -1.36
N SER A 223 -19.09 -7.41 -1.96
CA SER A 223 -18.82 -7.33 -3.40
C SER A 223 -19.27 -8.57 -4.21
N LEU A 224 -19.86 -9.58 -3.55
CA LEU A 224 -20.18 -10.87 -4.19
C LEU A 224 -21.14 -10.73 -5.38
N ARG A 225 -22.15 -9.87 -5.25
CA ARG A 225 -23.13 -9.61 -6.30
C ARG A 225 -22.48 -9.00 -7.53
N ASP A 226 -21.60 -7.99 -7.31
CA ASP A 226 -20.92 -7.32 -8.40
C ASP A 226 -20.02 -8.26 -9.20
N PHE A 227 -19.34 -9.21 -8.51
CA PHE A 227 -18.55 -10.25 -9.16
C PHE A 227 -19.40 -11.28 -9.92
N GLN A 228 -20.59 -11.62 -9.40
CA GLN A 228 -21.51 -12.57 -10.05
C GLN A 228 -22.16 -11.92 -11.27
N ASP A 229 -22.64 -10.69 -11.16
CA ASP A 229 -23.29 -9.96 -12.25
C ASP A 229 -22.31 -9.70 -13.41
N ALA A 230 -21.03 -9.49 -13.09
CA ALA A 230 -19.96 -9.35 -14.07
C ALA A 230 -19.38 -10.67 -14.60
N ASN A 231 -19.86 -11.84 -14.17
CA ASN A 231 -19.30 -13.15 -14.52
C ASN A 231 -17.76 -13.21 -14.39
N ALA A 232 -17.20 -12.57 -13.35
CA ALA A 232 -15.77 -12.42 -13.20
C ALA A 232 -15.07 -13.77 -12.97
N PRO A 233 -14.03 -14.14 -13.75
CA PRO A 233 -13.30 -15.39 -13.53
C PRO A 233 -12.55 -15.36 -12.21
N VAL A 234 -12.45 -16.51 -11.53
CA VAL A 234 -11.79 -16.65 -10.21
C VAL A 234 -10.37 -16.06 -10.20
N GLY A 235 -9.63 -16.18 -11.30
CA GLY A 235 -8.28 -15.60 -11.43
C GLY A 235 -8.27 -14.07 -11.31
N ARG A 236 -9.30 -13.39 -11.84
CA ARG A 236 -9.45 -11.92 -11.75
C ARG A 236 -9.80 -11.50 -10.32
N VAL A 237 -10.70 -12.23 -9.66
CA VAL A 237 -11.05 -12.01 -8.24
C VAL A 237 -9.82 -12.20 -7.35
N LEU A 238 -9.00 -13.24 -7.59
CA LEU A 238 -7.76 -13.46 -6.86
C LEU A 238 -6.75 -12.32 -7.08
N ALA A 239 -6.56 -11.89 -8.32
CA ALA A 239 -5.68 -10.76 -8.66
C ALA A 239 -6.15 -9.46 -7.99
N PHE A 240 -7.46 -9.23 -7.93
CA PHE A 240 -8.07 -8.11 -7.23
C PHE A 240 -7.68 -8.10 -5.75
N TYR A 241 -7.89 -9.20 -5.01
CA TYR A 241 -7.53 -9.26 -3.58
C TYR A 241 -6.02 -9.21 -3.34
N LEU A 242 -5.20 -9.77 -4.24
CA LEU A 242 -3.75 -9.64 -4.15
C LEU A 242 -3.29 -8.18 -4.31
N SER A 243 -3.93 -7.41 -5.17
CA SER A 243 -3.65 -5.97 -5.34
C SER A 243 -4.02 -5.14 -4.10
N LEU A 244 -4.98 -5.62 -3.31
CA LEU A 244 -5.45 -4.96 -2.09
C LEU A 244 -4.57 -5.21 -0.85
N VAL A 245 -3.69 -6.20 -0.89
CA VAL A 245 -2.85 -6.58 0.26
C VAL A 245 -2.11 -5.39 0.91
N PRO A 246 -1.50 -4.44 0.17
CA PRO A 246 -0.84 -3.29 0.79
C PRO A 246 -1.80 -2.39 1.58
N TYR A 247 -3.02 -2.20 1.10
CA TYR A 247 -4.05 -1.45 1.78
C TYR A 247 -4.51 -2.15 3.06
N ILE A 248 -4.86 -3.44 2.97
CA ILE A 248 -5.26 -4.25 4.12
C ILE A 248 -4.15 -4.27 5.18
N PHE A 249 -2.89 -4.40 4.76
CA PHE A 249 -1.75 -4.36 5.66
C PHE A 249 -1.71 -3.04 6.45
N VAL A 250 -1.79 -1.91 5.79
CA VAL A 250 -1.70 -0.59 6.44
C VAL A 250 -2.87 -0.39 7.41
N GLU A 251 -4.10 -0.73 7.00
CA GLU A 251 -5.31 -0.54 7.80
C GLU A 251 -5.38 -1.45 9.03
N THR A 252 -4.78 -2.64 8.98
CA THR A 252 -4.97 -3.64 10.04
C THR A 252 -3.77 -3.85 10.95
N ILE A 253 -2.54 -3.54 10.48
CA ILE A 253 -1.29 -3.96 11.16
C ILE A 253 -1.12 -3.38 12.57
N TRP A 254 -1.57 -2.17 12.81
CA TRP A 254 -1.53 -1.55 14.14
C TRP A 254 -2.42 -2.30 15.16
N ALA A 255 -3.63 -2.75 14.75
CA ALA A 255 -4.51 -3.57 15.57
C ALA A 255 -3.92 -4.98 15.79
N VAL A 256 -3.31 -5.56 14.76
CA VAL A 256 -2.58 -6.83 14.84
C VAL A 256 -1.43 -6.74 15.86
N LEU A 257 -0.65 -5.67 15.83
CA LEU A 257 0.43 -5.42 16.80
C LEU A 257 -0.09 -5.30 18.22
N LEU A 258 -1.20 -4.59 18.42
CA LEU A 258 -1.84 -4.47 19.73
C LEU A 258 -2.28 -5.85 20.25
N LEU A 259 -3.05 -6.60 19.46
CA LEU A 259 -3.57 -7.91 19.86
C LEU A 259 -2.45 -8.93 20.09
N SER A 260 -1.46 -8.99 19.21
CA SER A 260 -0.32 -9.92 19.35
C SER A 260 0.54 -9.59 20.57
N THR A 261 0.74 -8.30 20.87
CA THR A 261 1.46 -7.86 22.08
C THR A 261 0.69 -8.28 23.33
N LEU A 262 -0.61 -8.00 23.38
CA LEU A 262 -1.46 -8.41 24.51
C LEU A 262 -1.45 -9.92 24.69
N PHE A 263 -1.69 -10.68 23.62
CA PHE A 263 -1.70 -12.13 23.68
C PHE A 263 -0.38 -12.72 24.21
N THR A 264 0.74 -12.24 23.66
CA THR A 264 2.07 -12.70 24.05
C THR A 264 2.35 -12.40 25.52
N LEU A 265 2.15 -11.14 25.93
CA LEU A 265 2.46 -10.73 27.30
C LEU A 265 1.51 -11.34 28.33
N MET A 266 0.25 -11.54 27.99
CA MET A 266 -0.70 -12.25 28.86
C MET A 266 -0.32 -13.73 29.02
N LYS A 267 0.07 -14.40 27.92
CA LYS A 267 0.54 -15.80 27.97
C LYS A 267 1.75 -15.93 28.88
N MET A 268 2.76 -15.08 28.67
CA MET A 268 3.99 -15.09 29.47
C MET A 268 3.77 -14.63 30.93
N SER A 269 2.79 -13.75 31.15
CA SER A 269 2.43 -13.33 32.51
C SER A 269 1.73 -14.46 33.29
N ARG A 270 0.86 -15.23 32.61
CA ARG A 270 0.18 -16.40 33.23
C ARG A 270 1.15 -17.54 33.58
N SER A 271 2.18 -17.74 32.77
CA SER A 271 3.26 -18.74 33.04
C SER A 271 4.32 -18.22 34.00
N ASN A 272 4.20 -17.00 34.54
CA ASN A 272 5.15 -16.32 35.42
C ASN A 272 6.54 -16.08 34.77
N GLU A 273 6.65 -16.20 33.46
CA GLU A 273 7.91 -16.02 32.72
C GLU A 273 8.42 -14.58 32.83
N ILE A 274 7.51 -13.59 32.71
CA ILE A 274 7.89 -12.18 32.86
C ILE A 274 8.45 -11.90 34.26
N ILE A 275 7.81 -12.45 35.31
CA ILE A 275 8.26 -12.31 36.70
C ILE A 275 9.64 -12.94 36.88
N SER A 276 9.87 -14.11 36.30
CA SER A 276 11.17 -14.79 36.34
C SER A 276 12.26 -13.97 35.65
N MET A 277 11.96 -13.35 34.49
CA MET A 277 12.92 -12.49 33.79
C MET A 277 13.26 -11.22 34.58
N LEU A 278 12.27 -10.62 35.22
CA LEU A 278 12.46 -9.44 36.08
C LEU A 278 13.23 -9.82 37.36
N GLY A 279 12.96 -11.00 37.95
CA GLY A 279 13.69 -11.54 39.08
C GLY A 279 15.16 -11.85 38.76
N ALA A 280 15.48 -12.19 37.51
CA ALA A 280 16.84 -12.34 37.02
C ALA A 280 17.57 -10.98 36.78
N GLY A 281 17.00 -9.85 37.25
CA GLY A 281 17.63 -8.53 37.21
C GLY A 281 17.44 -7.76 35.91
N ARG A 282 16.58 -8.22 34.99
CA ARG A 282 16.26 -7.45 33.79
C ARG A 282 15.21 -6.37 34.05
N SER A 283 15.41 -5.20 33.49
CA SER A 283 14.38 -4.16 33.50
C SER A 283 13.23 -4.50 32.54
N MET A 284 12.04 -3.98 32.78
CA MET A 284 10.86 -4.12 31.90
C MET A 284 11.17 -3.69 30.47
N GLY A 285 11.87 -2.55 30.29
CA GLY A 285 12.27 -2.07 28.97
C GLY A 285 13.20 -3.02 28.23
N GLN A 286 14.12 -3.71 28.95
CA GLN A 286 14.99 -4.73 28.35
C GLN A 286 14.21 -5.97 27.91
N VAL A 287 13.22 -6.40 28.68
CA VAL A 287 12.35 -7.54 28.30
C VAL A 287 11.52 -7.23 27.07
N LEU A 288 10.97 -6.01 26.98
CA LEU A 288 10.11 -5.58 25.87
C LEU A 288 10.87 -5.04 24.65
N ARG A 289 12.19 -4.83 24.76
CA ARG A 289 13.02 -4.30 23.67
C ARG A 289 12.79 -5.00 22.32
N PRO A 290 12.75 -6.36 22.23
CA PRO A 290 12.52 -7.04 20.96
C PRO A 290 11.16 -6.71 20.34
N VAL A 291 10.13 -6.55 21.16
CA VAL A 291 8.77 -6.21 20.70
C VAL A 291 8.73 -4.78 20.14
N PHE A 292 9.37 -3.82 20.80
CA PHE A 292 9.47 -2.44 20.31
C PHE A 292 10.29 -2.34 19.02
N VAL A 293 11.35 -3.14 18.86
CA VAL A 293 12.12 -3.18 17.62
C VAL A 293 11.28 -3.69 16.46
N VAL A 294 10.49 -4.76 16.67
CA VAL A 294 9.56 -5.24 15.65
C VAL A 294 8.50 -4.19 15.35
N ALA A 295 7.93 -3.53 16.36
CA ALA A 295 6.97 -2.46 16.15
C ALA A 295 7.56 -1.31 15.33
N ALA A 296 8.79 -0.90 15.59
CA ALA A 296 9.49 0.11 14.81
C ALA A 296 9.72 -0.34 13.36
N LEU A 297 10.16 -1.58 13.15
CA LEU A 297 10.34 -2.13 11.80
C LEU A 297 9.02 -2.17 11.03
N VAL A 298 7.95 -2.64 11.66
CA VAL A 298 6.62 -2.71 11.06
C VAL A 298 6.06 -1.30 10.80
N SER A 299 6.30 -0.33 11.70
CA SER A 299 5.93 1.08 11.48
C SER A 299 6.60 1.65 10.24
N VAL A 300 7.87 1.36 10.03
CA VAL A 300 8.61 1.77 8.83
C VAL A 300 8.07 1.08 7.58
N MET A 301 7.74 -0.20 7.64
CA MET A 301 7.09 -0.90 6.52
C MET A 301 5.71 -0.33 6.21
N SER A 302 4.93 -0.01 7.24
CA SER A 302 3.63 0.64 7.10
C SER A 302 3.76 2.05 6.49
N LEU A 303 4.80 2.83 6.88
CA LEU A 303 5.11 4.11 6.26
C LEU A 303 5.38 3.96 4.77
N ALA A 304 6.23 3.01 4.39
CA ALA A 304 6.56 2.76 3.00
C ALA A 304 5.33 2.33 2.18
N ALA A 305 4.51 1.42 2.72
CA ALA A 305 3.28 0.98 2.08
C ALA A 305 2.27 2.13 1.94
N ASN A 306 2.09 2.95 2.97
CA ASN A 306 1.17 4.09 2.98
C ASN A 306 1.64 5.27 2.11
N TYR A 307 2.93 5.33 1.79
CA TYR A 307 3.49 6.37 0.94
C TYR A 307 2.98 6.29 -0.50
N TYR A 308 2.86 5.07 -1.05
CA TYR A 308 2.58 4.87 -2.47
C TYR A 308 1.55 3.76 -2.75
N TRP A 309 1.74 2.55 -2.20
CA TRP A 309 0.97 1.37 -2.62
C TRP A 309 -0.43 1.30 -2.05
N ALA A 310 -0.60 1.56 -0.76
CA ALA A 310 -1.89 1.43 -0.11
C ALA A 310 -2.96 2.39 -0.66
N PRO A 311 -2.68 3.70 -0.85
CA PRO A 311 -3.65 4.62 -1.46
C PRO A 311 -4.06 4.21 -2.86
N ARG A 312 -3.08 3.83 -3.68
CA ARG A 312 -3.36 3.40 -5.06
C ARG A 312 -4.10 2.07 -5.13
N ALA A 313 -3.84 1.14 -4.21
CA ALA A 313 -4.58 -0.11 -4.13
C ALA A 313 -6.07 0.13 -3.91
N GLU A 314 -6.44 1.02 -3.01
CA GLU A 314 -7.83 1.39 -2.77
C GLU A 314 -8.45 2.17 -3.95
N GLY A 315 -7.69 3.09 -4.55
CA GLY A 315 -8.13 3.77 -5.78
C GLY A 315 -8.39 2.80 -6.93
N ASN A 316 -7.48 1.86 -7.15
CA ASN A 316 -7.63 0.81 -8.16
C ASN A 316 -8.80 -0.13 -7.86
N ARG A 317 -9.07 -0.44 -6.59
CA ARG A 317 -10.23 -1.23 -6.18
C ARG A 317 -11.52 -0.64 -6.74
N GLN A 318 -11.74 0.65 -6.51
CA GLN A 318 -12.94 1.32 -7.00
C GLN A 318 -13.00 1.39 -8.52
N ALA A 319 -11.86 1.59 -9.17
CA ALA A 319 -11.78 1.55 -10.63
C ALA A 319 -12.15 0.16 -11.15
N ILE A 320 -11.56 -0.93 -10.63
CA ILE A 320 -11.86 -2.30 -11.04
C ILE A 320 -13.33 -2.65 -10.82
N MET A 321 -13.91 -2.30 -9.67
CA MET A 321 -15.32 -2.59 -9.39
C MET A 321 -16.27 -1.90 -10.35
N ARG A 322 -15.99 -0.67 -10.76
CA ARG A 322 -16.78 0.02 -11.80
C ARG A 322 -16.68 -0.66 -13.17
N THR A 323 -15.50 -1.23 -13.48
CA THR A 323 -15.24 -1.85 -14.79
C THR A 323 -15.82 -3.24 -14.95
N LEU A 324 -16.05 -3.93 -13.84
CA LEU A 324 -16.61 -5.28 -13.89
C LEU A 324 -18.00 -5.32 -14.55
N GLY A 325 -18.79 -4.22 -14.43
CA GLY A 325 -20.11 -4.12 -15.04
C GLY A 325 -20.15 -3.64 -16.50
N GLU A 326 -19.03 -3.10 -17.05
CA GLU A 326 -19.01 -2.40 -18.33
C GLU A 326 -18.30 -3.15 -19.48
N GLU A 327 -17.66 -4.29 -19.20
CA GLU A 327 -16.90 -5.06 -20.23
C GLU A 327 -17.74 -5.59 -21.41
N GLU A 328 -19.06 -5.68 -21.30
CA GLU A 328 -19.92 -6.08 -22.43
C GLU A 328 -20.10 -5.01 -23.51
N GLN A 329 -19.73 -3.75 -23.24
CA GLN A 329 -19.98 -2.64 -24.18
C GLN A 329 -18.72 -2.08 -24.86
N GLY A 330 -17.52 -2.65 -24.67
CA GLY A 330 -16.30 -2.27 -25.41
C GLY A 330 -15.84 -0.82 -25.18
N ALA A 331 -16.39 -0.12 -24.21
CA ALA A 331 -15.96 1.20 -23.80
C ALA A 331 -14.94 1.06 -22.68
N ALA A 332 -13.65 1.16 -23.02
CA ALA A 332 -12.61 1.38 -22.04
C ALA A 332 -13.06 2.53 -21.14
N LEU A 333 -13.22 2.24 -19.87
CA LEU A 333 -13.56 3.06 -18.74
C LEU A 333 -13.34 4.54 -18.91
N ALA A 334 -14.41 5.19 -19.19
CA ALA A 334 -14.44 6.60 -19.34
C ALA A 334 -15.30 7.21 -18.23
N GLN A 335 -14.66 7.85 -17.29
CA GLN A 335 -15.34 8.61 -16.27
C GLN A 335 -15.80 9.94 -16.86
N SER A 336 -17.08 10.29 -16.68
CA SER A 336 -17.53 11.66 -16.95
C SER A 336 -16.95 12.59 -15.88
N LEU A 337 -16.33 13.68 -16.31
CA LEU A 337 -15.66 14.63 -15.43
C LEU A 337 -16.18 16.04 -15.66
N MET A 338 -16.33 16.78 -14.58
CA MET A 338 -16.52 18.22 -14.57
C MET A 338 -15.36 18.88 -13.82
N TYR A 339 -14.65 19.78 -14.49
CA TYR A 339 -13.54 20.53 -13.91
C TYR A 339 -13.77 22.03 -14.11
N ARG A 340 -13.60 22.81 -13.05
CA ARG A 340 -13.63 24.27 -13.11
C ARG A 340 -12.29 24.84 -12.68
N ASP A 341 -11.64 25.54 -13.58
CA ASP A 341 -10.45 26.33 -13.30
C ASP A 341 -10.86 27.75 -12.91
N GLU A 342 -10.65 28.12 -11.64
CA GLU A 342 -11.04 29.45 -11.12
C GLU A 342 -10.22 30.58 -11.73
N PRO A 343 -8.90 30.48 -11.93
CA PRO A 343 -8.11 31.54 -12.54
C PRO A 343 -8.52 31.87 -13.98
N SER A 344 -8.70 30.86 -14.81
CA SER A 344 -9.07 31.01 -16.21
C SER A 344 -10.58 31.13 -16.43
N ARG A 345 -11.38 30.87 -15.37
CA ARG A 345 -12.87 30.86 -15.42
C ARG A 345 -13.43 29.94 -16.51
N ARG A 346 -12.70 28.86 -16.79
CA ARG A 346 -13.12 27.83 -17.71
C ARG A 346 -13.70 26.64 -16.97
N THR A 347 -14.81 26.15 -17.45
CA THR A 347 -15.46 24.93 -16.95
C THR A 347 -15.43 23.89 -18.04
N TRP A 348 -14.81 22.76 -17.76
CA TRP A 348 -14.70 21.62 -18.63
C TRP A 348 -15.72 20.56 -18.25
N PHE A 349 -16.47 20.08 -19.22
CA PHE A 349 -17.31 18.90 -19.13
C PHE A 349 -16.75 17.86 -20.10
N ILE A 350 -16.43 16.69 -19.60
CA ILE A 350 -15.85 15.62 -20.39
C ILE A 350 -16.73 14.39 -20.18
N SER A 351 -17.38 13.94 -21.24
CA SER A 351 -18.28 12.78 -21.16
C SER A 351 -17.52 11.50 -20.92
N SER A 352 -16.29 11.39 -21.45
CA SER A 352 -15.49 10.20 -21.40
C SER A 352 -14.02 10.56 -21.32
N PHE A 353 -13.43 10.38 -20.12
CA PHE A 353 -12.01 10.54 -19.88
C PHE A 353 -11.35 9.14 -19.90
N PRO A 354 -10.48 8.81 -20.88
CA PRO A 354 -9.89 7.49 -21.00
C PRO A 354 -8.88 7.23 -19.89
N PHE A 355 -8.79 5.98 -19.47
CA PHE A 355 -7.82 5.56 -18.47
C PHE A 355 -6.37 5.64 -18.99
N ASN A 356 -6.18 5.42 -20.30
CA ASN A 356 -4.90 5.51 -20.97
C ASN A 356 -4.92 6.59 -22.05
N LEU A 357 -4.42 7.78 -21.74
CA LEU A 357 -4.32 8.91 -22.68
C LEU A 357 -3.30 8.72 -23.80
N ARG A 358 -2.48 7.67 -23.76
CA ARG A 358 -1.56 7.32 -24.86
C ARG A 358 -2.30 6.78 -26.07
N GLU A 359 -3.35 6.02 -25.82
CA GLU A 359 -4.05 5.22 -26.83
C GLU A 359 -5.38 5.84 -27.22
N ASP A 360 -6.01 6.59 -26.32
CA ASP A 360 -7.34 7.14 -26.50
C ASP A 360 -7.41 8.65 -26.31
N LYS A 361 -8.35 9.27 -27.00
CA LYS A 361 -8.67 10.69 -26.90
C LYS A 361 -9.81 10.91 -25.91
N LEU A 362 -9.81 12.07 -25.26
CA LEU A 362 -10.98 12.54 -24.53
C LEU A 362 -12.18 12.60 -25.50
N ARG A 363 -13.36 12.15 -25.07
CA ARG A 363 -14.57 12.18 -25.91
C ARG A 363 -15.66 13.03 -25.28
N GLY A 364 -16.41 13.73 -26.13
CA GLY A 364 -17.50 14.59 -25.70
C GLY A 364 -17.03 15.71 -24.78
N VAL A 365 -16.12 16.52 -25.26
CA VAL A 365 -15.52 17.63 -24.50
C VAL A 365 -16.29 18.92 -24.76
N GLU A 366 -16.75 19.55 -23.68
CA GLU A 366 -17.36 20.85 -23.71
C GLU A 366 -16.62 21.79 -22.77
N VAL A 367 -16.19 22.95 -23.25
CA VAL A 367 -15.47 23.94 -22.46
C VAL A 367 -16.23 25.26 -22.51
N PHE A 368 -16.64 25.76 -21.36
CA PHE A 368 -17.30 27.03 -21.18
C PHE A 368 -16.36 28.06 -20.58
N THR A 369 -16.26 29.23 -21.16
CA THR A 369 -15.46 30.36 -20.67
C THR A 369 -16.38 31.47 -20.22
N GLU A 370 -16.21 31.94 -18.97
CA GLU A 370 -16.99 32.99 -18.36
C GLU A 370 -16.17 34.30 -18.23
N ASP A 371 -16.87 35.45 -18.26
CA ASP A 371 -16.27 36.77 -17.98
C ASP A 371 -16.12 37.01 -16.46
N GLU A 372 -15.65 38.21 -16.08
CA GLU A 372 -15.54 38.60 -14.66
C GLU A 372 -16.88 38.67 -13.92
N LYS A 373 -17.97 38.82 -14.65
CA LYS A 373 -19.32 38.89 -14.09
C LYS A 373 -20.04 37.53 -14.07
N GLY A 374 -19.35 36.45 -14.47
CA GLY A 374 -19.91 35.11 -14.55
C GLY A 374 -20.84 34.87 -15.74
N ARG A 375 -20.78 35.73 -16.77
CA ARG A 375 -21.56 35.56 -17.99
C ARG A 375 -20.77 34.72 -19.00
N LEU A 376 -21.45 33.86 -19.71
CA LEU A 376 -20.86 33.01 -20.73
C LEU A 376 -20.37 33.86 -21.91
N VAL A 377 -19.09 33.75 -22.25
CA VAL A 377 -18.45 34.46 -23.37
C VAL A 377 -18.16 33.52 -24.52
N ARG A 378 -17.74 32.29 -24.22
CA ARG A 378 -17.36 31.31 -25.24
C ARG A 378 -17.72 29.91 -24.79
N SER A 379 -18.26 29.11 -25.69
CA SER A 379 -18.39 27.67 -25.51
C SER A 379 -17.73 26.95 -26.68
N LEU A 380 -16.91 25.97 -26.36
CA LEU A 380 -16.27 25.08 -27.31
C LEU A 380 -16.75 23.65 -27.05
N ARG A 381 -17.43 23.05 -27.99
CA ARG A 381 -17.94 21.71 -27.94
C ARG A 381 -17.21 20.86 -28.97
N ALA A 382 -16.54 19.77 -28.58
CA ALA A 382 -15.77 18.92 -29.48
C ALA A 382 -16.12 17.45 -29.30
N GLN A 383 -16.10 16.67 -30.38
CA GLN A 383 -16.35 15.25 -30.33
C GLN A 383 -15.19 14.52 -29.60
N SER A 384 -13.94 14.97 -29.82
CA SER A 384 -12.77 14.47 -29.10
C SER A 384 -11.71 15.55 -28.94
N ALA A 385 -10.89 15.41 -27.87
CA ALA A 385 -9.75 16.27 -27.62
C ALA A 385 -8.51 15.43 -27.26
N TYR A 386 -7.34 15.95 -27.61
CA TYR A 386 -6.06 15.33 -27.34
C TYR A 386 -5.05 16.35 -26.82
N TRP A 387 -4.27 15.96 -25.82
CA TRP A 387 -3.21 16.76 -25.24
C TRP A 387 -1.87 16.33 -25.82
N TRP A 388 -1.12 17.29 -26.34
CA TRP A 388 0.20 17.06 -26.88
C TRP A 388 1.30 17.32 -25.85
N PRO A 389 2.45 16.60 -25.93
CA PRO A 389 3.59 16.82 -25.04
C PRO A 389 4.16 18.25 -25.07
N ASP A 390 3.90 18.99 -26.14
CA ASP A 390 4.28 20.41 -26.30
C ASP A 390 3.40 21.40 -25.54
N GLY A 391 2.41 20.92 -24.80
CA GLY A 391 1.51 21.74 -23.99
C GLY A 391 0.30 22.28 -24.76
N ARG A 392 -0.06 21.65 -25.86
CA ARG A 392 -1.11 22.09 -26.78
C ARG A 392 -2.32 21.16 -26.72
N TRP A 393 -3.52 21.75 -26.71
CA TRP A 393 -4.78 21.03 -26.89
C TRP A 393 -5.17 20.99 -28.36
N SER A 394 -5.57 19.82 -28.86
CA SER A 394 -6.18 19.66 -30.17
C SER A 394 -7.60 19.15 -30.05
N PHE A 395 -8.53 19.91 -30.57
CA PHE A 395 -9.96 19.57 -30.59
C PHE A 395 -10.36 19.12 -31.99
N TYR A 396 -11.05 18.01 -32.09
CA TYR A 396 -11.49 17.42 -33.36
C TYR A 396 -13.02 17.52 -33.47
N ARG A 397 -13.47 17.91 -34.67
CA ARG A 397 -14.90 18.14 -34.96
C ARG A 397 -15.54 19.06 -33.93
N SER A 398 -15.00 20.27 -33.83
CA SER A 398 -15.39 21.22 -32.80
C SER A 398 -16.40 22.23 -33.35
N LEU A 399 -17.34 22.60 -32.48
CA LEU A 399 -18.28 23.68 -32.63
C LEU A 399 -17.94 24.74 -31.58
N GLU A 400 -17.62 25.93 -32.03
CA GLU A 400 -17.34 27.08 -31.19
C GLU A 400 -18.48 28.08 -31.29
N MET A 401 -18.98 28.56 -30.16
CA MET A 401 -19.99 29.61 -30.07
C MET A 401 -19.47 30.72 -29.20
N THR A 402 -19.51 31.94 -29.69
CA THR A 402 -19.23 33.15 -28.93
C THR A 402 -20.55 33.80 -28.51
N TYR A 403 -20.54 34.47 -27.37
CA TYR A 403 -21.71 35.07 -26.78
C TYR A 403 -21.43 36.56 -26.50
N GLN A 404 -22.36 37.44 -26.91
CA GLN A 404 -22.34 38.85 -26.58
C GLN A 404 -23.52 39.14 -25.66
N ASP A 405 -23.22 39.62 -24.44
CA ASP A 405 -24.24 39.90 -23.39
C ASP A 405 -25.17 38.69 -23.09
N GLY A 406 -24.64 37.46 -23.20
CA GLY A 406 -25.39 36.23 -22.93
C GLY A 406 -26.18 35.67 -24.11
N ASN A 407 -26.24 36.41 -25.24
CA ASN A 407 -26.87 35.94 -26.47
C ASN A 407 -25.82 35.33 -27.43
N PRO A 408 -26.13 34.23 -28.14
CA PRO A 408 -25.23 33.67 -29.13
C PRO A 408 -25.00 34.68 -30.26
N ASP A 409 -23.75 35.03 -30.50
CA ASP A 409 -23.36 36.02 -31.51
C ASP A 409 -22.81 35.34 -32.77
N GLN A 410 -21.80 34.48 -32.60
CA GLN A 410 -21.14 33.81 -33.70
C GLN A 410 -20.98 32.32 -33.46
N GLN A 411 -21.19 31.53 -34.50
CA GLN A 411 -21.00 30.08 -34.49
C GLN A 411 -19.97 29.69 -35.56
N ILE A 412 -18.89 29.00 -35.13
CA ILE A 412 -17.82 28.49 -36.01
C ILE A 412 -17.79 26.99 -35.91
N LEU A 413 -18.05 26.30 -37.00
CA LEU A 413 -17.92 24.86 -37.13
C LEU A 413 -16.57 24.53 -37.76
N SER A 414 -15.73 23.82 -37.02
CA SER A 414 -14.43 23.35 -37.49
C SER A 414 -14.43 21.83 -37.67
N PRO A 415 -14.60 21.30 -38.88
CA PRO A 415 -14.75 19.88 -39.15
C PRO A 415 -13.44 19.08 -38.96
N ALA A 416 -12.28 19.75 -39.07
CA ALA A 416 -10.99 19.09 -38.97
C ALA A 416 -10.42 19.14 -37.54
N ARG A 417 -9.48 20.02 -37.31
CA ARG A 417 -8.73 20.12 -36.05
C ARG A 417 -8.56 21.59 -35.69
N VAL A 418 -8.77 21.91 -34.43
CA VAL A 418 -8.46 23.22 -33.83
C VAL A 418 -7.41 23.03 -32.76
N ASP A 419 -6.26 23.69 -32.88
CA ASP A 419 -5.18 23.67 -31.91
C ASP A 419 -5.21 24.92 -31.03
N ILE A 420 -5.12 24.72 -29.72
CA ILE A 420 -5.09 25.78 -28.71
C ILE A 420 -3.89 25.56 -27.83
N SER A 421 -2.95 26.49 -27.79
CA SER A 421 -1.71 26.43 -26.99
C SER A 421 -1.75 27.28 -25.72
N ASP A 422 -2.72 28.20 -25.62
CA ASP A 422 -2.72 29.20 -24.54
C ASP A 422 -3.47 28.76 -23.28
N TRP A 423 -3.93 27.52 -23.24
CA TRP A 423 -4.67 27.01 -22.10
C TRP A 423 -3.73 26.31 -21.10
N PRO A 424 -3.70 26.79 -19.83
CA PRO A 424 -2.85 26.23 -18.80
C PRO A 424 -3.35 24.90 -18.24
N GLU A 425 -4.61 24.54 -18.51
CA GLU A 425 -5.21 23.31 -17.99
C GLU A 425 -4.58 22.08 -18.68
N THR A 426 -4.04 21.19 -17.86
CA THR A 426 -3.47 19.91 -18.30
C THR A 426 -4.45 18.77 -18.03
N PRO A 427 -4.34 17.61 -18.71
CA PRO A 427 -5.12 16.43 -18.36
C PRO A 427 -5.01 16.05 -16.88
N TRP A 428 -3.81 16.24 -16.30
CA TRP A 428 -3.58 16.01 -14.88
C TRP A 428 -4.41 16.95 -13.99
N SER A 429 -4.46 18.24 -14.28
CA SER A 429 -5.25 19.19 -13.49
C SER A 429 -6.73 18.84 -13.53
N ILE A 430 -7.22 18.35 -14.66
CA ILE A 430 -8.62 17.96 -14.86
C ILE A 430 -8.94 16.70 -14.06
N ILE A 431 -8.16 15.60 -14.22
CA ILE A 431 -8.45 14.34 -13.56
C ILE A 431 -8.18 14.39 -12.05
N SER A 432 -7.14 15.11 -11.63
CA SER A 432 -6.78 15.21 -10.22
C SER A 432 -7.83 15.92 -9.37
N SER A 433 -8.63 16.82 -9.99
CA SER A 433 -9.74 17.49 -9.30
C SER A 433 -10.88 16.55 -8.91
N SER A 434 -11.04 15.44 -9.60
CA SER A 434 -12.04 14.41 -9.31
C SER A 434 -11.56 13.35 -8.32
N LEU A 435 -10.24 13.29 -8.06
CA LEU A 435 -9.66 12.32 -7.16
C LEU A 435 -9.91 12.70 -5.69
N GLN A 436 -10.33 11.75 -4.92
CA GLN A 436 -10.44 11.95 -3.47
C GLN A 436 -9.05 11.92 -2.84
N PRO A 437 -8.74 12.85 -1.90
CA PRO A 437 -7.43 12.92 -1.26
C PRO A 437 -7.01 11.60 -0.57
N ASP A 438 -7.99 10.83 -0.13
CA ASP A 438 -7.79 9.57 0.59
C ASP A 438 -7.18 8.46 -0.30
N TYR A 439 -7.34 8.55 -1.63
CA TYR A 439 -6.81 7.57 -2.60
C TYR A 439 -5.52 8.03 -3.29
N MET A 440 -5.09 9.27 -3.05
CA MET A 440 -3.88 9.80 -3.64
C MET A 440 -2.63 9.37 -2.88
N SER A 441 -1.60 8.95 -3.62
CA SER A 441 -0.26 8.73 -3.07
C SER A 441 0.39 10.07 -2.63
N VAL A 442 1.48 9.98 -1.86
CA VAL A 442 2.20 11.20 -1.43
C VAL A 442 2.72 12.00 -2.64
N GLN A 443 3.17 11.32 -3.70
CA GLN A 443 3.60 12.00 -4.92
C GLN A 443 2.48 12.79 -5.57
N GLU A 444 1.32 12.17 -5.75
CA GLU A 444 0.13 12.80 -6.35
C GLU A 444 -0.39 13.95 -5.50
N LEU A 445 -0.40 13.79 -4.16
CA LEU A 445 -0.77 14.89 -3.24
C LEU A 445 0.18 16.09 -3.33
N VAL A 446 1.49 15.85 -3.41
CA VAL A 446 2.48 16.91 -3.56
C VAL A 446 2.36 17.59 -4.93
N SER A 447 2.18 16.80 -6.00
CA SER A 447 1.96 17.32 -7.36
C SER A 447 0.68 18.15 -7.43
N TYR A 448 -0.41 17.66 -6.84
CA TYR A 448 -1.69 18.38 -6.77
C TYR A 448 -1.56 19.72 -6.03
N LEU A 449 -0.94 19.71 -4.85
CA LEU A 449 -0.74 20.92 -4.05
C LEU A 449 0.15 21.95 -4.76
N LYS A 450 1.12 21.52 -5.58
CA LYS A 450 1.96 22.41 -6.39
C LYS A 450 1.21 22.98 -7.58
N ALA A 451 0.42 22.16 -8.27
CA ALA A 451 -0.36 22.60 -9.43
C ALA A 451 -1.45 23.62 -9.06
N HIS A 452 -1.96 23.54 -7.84
CA HIS A 452 -3.11 24.32 -7.40
C HIS A 452 -2.77 25.33 -6.28
N ASP A 453 -1.54 25.82 -6.21
CA ASP A 453 -1.11 26.75 -5.14
C ASP A 453 -1.87 28.10 -5.17
N SER A 454 -2.43 28.48 -6.32
CA SER A 454 -3.28 29.67 -6.51
C SER A 454 -4.71 29.52 -5.97
N ILE A 455 -5.15 28.28 -5.70
CA ILE A 455 -6.51 28.00 -5.23
C ILE A 455 -6.69 28.35 -3.75
N GLN A 456 -7.91 28.70 -3.37
CA GLN A 456 -8.28 29.06 -2.01
C GLN A 456 -7.85 27.98 -1.00
N LYS A 457 -7.16 28.38 0.06
CA LYS A 457 -6.59 27.47 1.11
C LYS A 457 -7.62 26.50 1.70
N SER A 458 -8.91 26.88 1.72
CA SER A 458 -9.99 26.01 2.23
C SER A 458 -10.19 24.75 1.39
N LYS A 459 -10.11 24.86 0.07
CA LYS A 459 -10.25 23.71 -0.85
C LYS A 459 -9.04 22.76 -0.76
N LEU A 460 -7.87 23.31 -0.46
CA LEU A 460 -6.64 22.52 -0.31
C LEU A 460 -6.46 21.89 1.10
N ALA A 461 -7.32 22.24 2.06
CA ALA A 461 -7.18 21.78 3.45
C ALA A 461 -7.26 20.25 3.57
N ALA A 462 -8.18 19.61 2.84
CA ALA A 462 -8.33 18.15 2.85
C ALA A 462 -7.07 17.46 2.31
N PHE A 463 -6.51 17.96 1.20
CA PHE A 463 -5.29 17.41 0.58
C PHE A 463 -4.06 17.59 1.48
N ARG A 464 -3.89 18.76 2.09
CA ARG A 464 -2.81 19.02 3.07
C ARG A 464 -2.93 18.12 4.29
N THR A 465 -4.15 17.98 4.83
CA THR A 465 -4.39 17.12 5.99
C THR A 465 -4.07 15.66 5.66
N GLN A 466 -4.49 15.20 4.49
CA GLN A 466 -4.21 13.83 4.04
C GLN A 466 -2.72 13.61 3.81
N LEU A 467 -1.99 14.59 3.27
CA LEU A 467 -0.54 14.51 3.11
C LEU A 467 0.17 14.28 4.46
N PHE A 468 -0.16 15.06 5.49
CA PHE A 468 0.40 14.86 6.83
C PHE A 468 -0.04 13.54 7.44
N HIS A 469 -1.28 13.11 7.20
CA HIS A 469 -1.81 11.85 7.69
C HIS A 469 -1.03 10.64 7.16
N ARG A 470 -0.57 10.68 5.89
CA ARG A 470 0.28 9.62 5.31
C ARG A 470 1.56 9.36 6.11
N PHE A 471 2.12 10.38 6.73
CA PHE A 471 3.34 10.27 7.55
C PHE A 471 3.06 9.93 9.01
N ALA A 472 1.97 10.41 9.57
CA ALA A 472 1.68 10.20 10.99
C ALA A 472 1.02 8.85 11.27
N TYR A 473 0.16 8.36 10.37
CA TYR A 473 -0.60 7.12 10.54
C TYR A 473 0.26 5.90 10.92
N PRO A 474 1.44 5.65 10.30
CA PRO A 474 2.29 4.53 10.67
C PRO A 474 2.81 4.53 12.12
N MET A 475 2.79 5.70 12.80
CA MET A 475 3.15 5.80 14.22
C MET A 475 2.16 5.05 15.12
N GLU A 476 0.94 4.79 14.65
CA GLU A 476 -0.04 3.97 15.38
C GLU A 476 0.49 2.59 15.71
N CYS A 477 1.31 2.00 14.84
CA CYS A 477 1.96 0.72 15.08
C CYS A 477 2.81 0.74 16.36
N PHE A 478 3.58 1.80 16.56
CA PHE A 478 4.42 1.95 17.74
C PHE A 478 3.60 2.27 18.99
N ILE A 479 2.63 3.16 18.85
CA ILE A 479 1.71 3.56 19.94
C ILE A 479 0.87 2.37 20.40
N ALA A 480 0.39 1.54 19.48
CA ALA A 480 -0.37 0.34 19.81
C ALA A 480 0.41 -0.60 20.75
N VAL A 481 1.70 -0.84 20.45
CA VAL A 481 2.58 -1.64 21.31
C VAL A 481 2.86 -0.93 22.63
N LEU A 482 3.07 0.39 22.62
CA LEU A 482 3.35 1.18 23.82
C LEU A 482 2.16 1.14 24.80
N VAL A 483 0.94 1.14 24.31
CA VAL A 483 -0.29 1.02 25.12
C VAL A 483 -0.55 -0.44 25.54
N ALA A 484 -0.37 -1.40 24.62
CA ALA A 484 -0.63 -2.80 24.88
C ALA A 484 0.34 -3.40 25.91
N ALA A 485 1.61 -2.98 25.90
CA ALA A 485 2.65 -3.54 26.76
C ALA A 485 2.32 -3.43 28.27
N PRO A 486 2.00 -2.27 28.84
CA PRO A 486 1.64 -2.17 30.25
C PRO A 486 0.32 -2.87 30.61
N LEU A 487 -0.62 -2.93 29.67
CA LEU A 487 -1.94 -3.56 29.87
C LEU A 487 -1.85 -5.10 29.79
N GLY A 488 -0.98 -5.65 28.93
CA GLY A 488 -0.78 -7.09 28.79
C GLY A 488 -0.03 -7.73 29.96
N ILE A 489 0.77 -6.96 30.69
CA ILE A 489 1.49 -7.45 31.85
C ILE A 489 0.61 -7.36 33.09
N SER A 490 0.20 -8.51 33.61
CA SER A 490 -0.59 -8.61 34.84
C SER A 490 0.16 -9.45 35.88
N PHE A 491 0.35 -8.89 37.08
CA PHE A 491 0.92 -9.63 38.22
C PHE A 491 -0.14 -10.41 39.02
N SER A 492 -1.43 -10.24 38.69
CA SER A 492 -2.52 -10.97 39.31
C SER A 492 -3.40 -11.69 38.29
N ARG A 493 -3.87 -12.89 38.60
CA ARG A 493 -4.74 -13.69 37.71
C ARG A 493 -6.09 -12.99 37.40
N ARG A 494 -6.57 -12.11 38.27
CA ARG A 494 -7.83 -11.36 38.09
C ARG A 494 -7.67 -10.13 37.17
N GLY A 495 -6.44 -9.63 36.94
CA GLY A 495 -6.20 -8.41 36.17
C GLY A 495 -6.19 -8.61 34.66
N VAL A 496 -6.13 -9.85 34.18
CA VAL A 496 -5.98 -10.15 32.74
C VAL A 496 -7.16 -9.66 31.90
N LEU A 497 -8.40 -9.89 32.34
CA LEU A 497 -9.60 -9.45 31.63
C LEU A 497 -9.71 -7.92 31.60
N GLY A 498 -9.34 -7.25 32.70
CA GLY A 498 -9.30 -5.79 32.77
C GLY A 498 -8.26 -5.18 31.81
N GLY A 499 -7.12 -5.83 31.64
CA GLY A 499 -6.09 -5.42 30.67
C GLY A 499 -6.57 -5.48 29.22
N VAL A 500 -7.25 -6.58 28.84
CA VAL A 500 -7.82 -6.73 27.49
C VAL A 500 -8.90 -5.68 27.24
N ALA A 501 -9.84 -5.54 28.16
CA ALA A 501 -10.92 -4.55 28.03
C ALA A 501 -10.36 -3.12 27.93
N GLY A 502 -9.35 -2.80 28.75
CA GLY A 502 -8.66 -1.51 28.69
C GLY A 502 -7.96 -1.25 27.36
N ALA A 503 -7.33 -2.27 26.78
CA ALA A 503 -6.65 -2.15 25.49
C ALA A 503 -7.64 -1.98 24.34
N ILE A 504 -8.75 -2.72 24.33
CA ILE A 504 -9.82 -2.55 23.34
C ILE A 504 -10.42 -1.15 23.44
N LEU A 505 -10.67 -0.67 24.65
CA LEU A 505 -11.19 0.69 24.87
C LEU A 505 -10.19 1.76 24.39
N ALA A 506 -8.89 1.58 24.66
CA ALA A 506 -7.85 2.49 24.16
C ALA A 506 -7.77 2.50 22.64
N LEU A 507 -7.96 1.33 22.00
CA LEU A 507 -8.02 1.18 20.55
C LEU A 507 -9.21 1.94 19.95
N ILE A 508 -10.40 1.72 20.48
CA ILE A 508 -11.61 2.45 20.05
C ILE A 508 -11.42 3.96 20.25
N GLY A 509 -10.83 4.36 21.38
CA GLY A 509 -10.52 5.74 21.68
C GLY A 509 -9.53 6.36 20.68
N LEU A 510 -8.50 5.63 20.28
CA LEU A 510 -7.52 6.09 19.28
C LEU A 510 -8.19 6.31 17.93
N VAL A 511 -8.98 5.34 17.43
CA VAL A 511 -9.72 5.47 16.18
C VAL A 511 -10.66 6.68 16.22
N PHE A 512 -11.41 6.82 17.29
CA PHE A 512 -12.33 7.95 17.45
C PHE A 512 -11.60 9.30 17.45
N LEU A 513 -10.50 9.41 18.20
CA LEU A 513 -9.68 10.62 18.22
C LEU A 513 -9.10 10.93 16.84
N ASN A 514 -8.58 9.94 16.14
CA ASN A 514 -8.05 10.12 14.79
C ASN A 514 -9.12 10.68 13.84
N GLN A 515 -10.31 10.07 13.80
CA GLN A 515 -11.39 10.53 12.91
C GLN A 515 -11.88 11.93 13.28
N LEU A 516 -11.98 12.23 14.58
CA LEU A 516 -12.37 13.55 15.05
C LEU A 516 -11.36 14.62 14.61
N PHE A 517 -10.09 14.43 14.91
CA PHE A 517 -9.05 15.41 14.59
C PHE A 517 -8.81 15.53 13.08
N LEU A 518 -8.89 14.41 12.34
CA LEU A 518 -8.81 14.42 10.88
C LEU A 518 -9.93 15.28 10.27
N SER A 519 -11.16 15.16 10.78
CA SER A 519 -12.29 15.97 10.36
C SER A 519 -12.08 17.45 10.66
N LEU A 520 -11.52 17.79 11.83
CA LEU A 520 -11.17 19.17 12.18
C LEU A 520 -10.10 19.77 11.25
N GLY A 521 -9.12 18.95 10.85
CA GLY A 521 -8.08 19.35 9.90
C GLY A 521 -8.64 19.55 8.48
N LYS A 522 -9.41 18.60 7.97
CA LYS A 522 -10.10 18.70 6.67
C LYS A 522 -11.06 19.91 6.61
N GLY A 523 -11.72 20.22 7.73
CA GLY A 523 -12.64 21.35 7.87
C GLY A 523 -12.00 22.72 8.20
N MET A 524 -10.65 22.83 8.16
CA MET A 524 -9.88 24.05 8.50
C MET A 524 -10.14 24.63 9.91
N LYS A 525 -10.70 23.85 10.83
CA LYS A 525 -10.86 24.27 12.23
C LYS A 525 -9.55 24.21 13.01
N MET A 526 -8.55 23.47 12.48
CA MET A 526 -7.23 23.29 13.06
C MET A 526 -6.18 23.20 11.95
N PRO A 527 -4.93 23.67 12.18
CA PRO A 527 -3.83 23.45 11.24
C PRO A 527 -3.63 21.97 10.94
N ALA A 528 -3.45 21.60 9.66
CA ALA A 528 -3.38 20.21 9.20
C ALA A 528 -2.33 19.37 9.96
N SER A 529 -1.15 19.94 10.22
CA SER A 529 -0.09 19.26 10.98
C SER A 529 -0.51 18.96 12.43
N LEU A 530 -1.08 19.93 13.14
CA LEU A 530 -1.56 19.70 14.50
C LEU A 530 -2.72 18.72 14.55
N ALA A 531 -3.69 18.85 13.64
CA ALA A 531 -4.83 17.96 13.57
C ALA A 531 -4.40 16.49 13.45
N VAL A 532 -3.38 16.22 12.68
CA VAL A 532 -2.94 14.84 12.43
C VAL A 532 -2.06 14.28 13.56
N TRP A 533 -1.16 15.09 14.16
CA TRP A 533 -0.24 14.61 15.19
C TRP A 533 -0.85 14.56 16.59
N MET A 534 -1.87 15.37 16.89
CA MET A 534 -2.47 15.47 18.24
C MET A 534 -3.01 14.12 18.77
N PRO A 535 -3.76 13.31 18.02
CA PRO A 535 -4.22 12.00 18.52
C PRO A 535 -3.05 11.11 18.96
N HIS A 536 -2.00 11.06 18.14
CA HIS A 536 -0.80 10.27 18.39
C HIS A 536 -0.04 10.74 19.64
N LEU A 537 0.07 12.05 19.84
CA LEU A 537 0.71 12.63 21.03
C LEU A 537 -0.12 12.34 22.30
N ILE A 538 -1.44 12.49 22.24
CA ILE A 538 -2.32 12.24 23.39
C ILE A 538 -2.24 10.77 23.82
N VAL A 539 -2.48 9.84 22.87
CA VAL A 539 -2.50 8.41 23.18
C VAL A 539 -1.09 7.89 23.48
N GLY A 540 -0.08 8.42 22.80
CA GLY A 540 1.34 8.13 23.09
C GLY A 540 1.75 8.58 24.51
N ALA A 541 1.33 9.76 24.96
CA ALA A 541 1.57 10.23 26.31
C ALA A 541 0.87 9.36 27.36
N ILE A 542 -0.37 8.94 27.10
CA ILE A 542 -1.09 7.99 27.96
C ILE A 542 -0.34 6.66 28.01
N GLY A 543 0.05 6.09 26.86
CA GLY A 543 0.81 4.86 26.78
C GLY A 543 2.14 4.95 27.54
N LEU A 544 2.88 6.05 27.37
CA LEU A 544 4.14 6.28 28.07
C LEU A 544 3.96 6.41 29.59
N THR A 545 2.92 7.08 30.04
CA THR A 545 2.62 7.18 31.47
C THR A 545 2.28 5.81 32.05
N LEU A 546 1.41 5.03 31.39
CA LEU A 546 1.08 3.66 31.80
C LEU A 546 2.34 2.78 31.83
N PHE A 547 3.20 2.90 30.84
CA PHE A 547 4.47 2.16 30.76
C PHE A 547 5.41 2.54 31.90
N THR A 548 5.56 3.83 32.23
CA THR A 548 6.41 4.28 33.35
C THR A 548 5.87 3.84 34.73
N PHE A 549 4.54 3.84 34.94
CA PHE A 549 3.95 3.27 36.14
C PHE A 549 4.29 1.77 36.28
N ARG A 550 4.14 1.04 35.19
CA ARG A 550 4.38 -0.42 35.20
C ARG A 550 5.85 -0.76 35.32
N SER A 551 6.75 0.00 34.71
CA SER A 551 8.20 -0.18 34.84
C SER A 551 8.74 0.06 36.25
N ARG A 552 8.02 0.87 37.07
CA ARG A 552 8.32 1.14 38.47
C ARG A 552 7.57 0.19 39.42
N ASN A 553 7.02 -0.92 38.94
CA ASN A 553 6.22 -1.90 39.69
C ASN A 553 5.03 -1.28 40.45
N ARG A 554 4.47 -0.18 39.94
CA ARG A 554 3.26 0.42 40.48
C ARG A 554 2.03 -0.14 39.76
N ASP A 555 0.92 -0.29 40.52
CA ASP A 555 -0.34 -0.69 39.92
C ASP A 555 -0.86 0.40 38.98
N LEU A 556 -1.49 -0.05 37.88
CA LEU A 556 -2.12 0.86 36.94
C LEU A 556 -3.24 1.64 37.63
N PRO A 557 -3.40 2.94 37.36
CA PRO A 557 -4.49 3.73 37.92
C PRO A 557 -5.81 3.07 37.55
N SER A 558 -6.55 2.60 38.58
CA SER A 558 -7.82 1.92 38.35
C SER A 558 -8.88 2.94 37.89
N LEU A 559 -9.70 2.56 36.91
CA LEU A 559 -10.85 3.38 36.47
C LEU A 559 -11.81 3.74 37.65
N SER A 560 -11.66 3.08 38.80
CA SER A 560 -12.42 3.36 40.03
C SER A 560 -12.28 4.83 40.49
N TRP A 561 -11.20 5.52 40.14
CA TRP A 561 -11.02 6.94 40.40
C TRP A 561 -11.99 7.80 39.57
N LEU A 562 -12.19 7.52 38.29
CA LEU A 562 -13.19 8.19 37.45
C LEU A 562 -14.60 7.93 37.96
N VAL A 563 -14.92 6.68 38.35
CA VAL A 563 -16.21 6.33 38.92
C VAL A 563 -16.45 7.02 40.28
N LYS A 564 -15.39 7.25 41.06
CA LYS A 564 -15.48 8.00 42.32
C LYS A 564 -15.70 9.50 42.09
N MET A 565 -15.19 10.11 41.04
CA MET A 565 -15.47 11.49 40.67
C MET A 565 -16.94 11.72 40.28
N PHE A 566 -17.58 10.73 39.66
CA PHE A 566 -18.99 10.82 39.25
C PHE A 566 -19.98 10.25 40.27
N LYS A 567 -19.52 9.67 41.40
CA LYS A 567 -20.42 9.30 42.48
C LYS A 567 -20.77 10.55 43.29
N PRO A 568 -22.05 10.95 43.35
CA PRO A 568 -22.47 12.04 44.22
C PRO A 568 -22.09 11.69 45.68
N ALA A 569 -21.50 12.65 46.36
CA ALA A 569 -21.13 12.50 47.76
C ALA A 569 -22.36 12.00 48.55
N ARG A 570 -22.32 10.74 48.99
CA ARG A 570 -23.34 10.25 49.92
C ARG A 570 -23.24 11.13 51.16
N ARG A 571 -24.21 12.01 51.34
CA ARG A 571 -24.45 12.71 52.62
C ARG A 571 -24.60 11.64 53.71
N THR A 572 -23.59 11.48 54.54
CA THR A 572 -23.70 10.71 55.78
C THR A 572 -24.71 11.44 56.65
N ALA A 573 -25.88 10.86 56.82
CA ALA A 573 -26.83 11.32 57.79
C ALA A 573 -26.17 11.23 59.18
N PRO A 574 -26.29 12.27 60.06
CA PRO A 574 -25.73 12.21 61.41
C PRO A 574 -26.41 11.12 62.18
N LEU A 575 -25.61 10.22 62.77
CA LEU A 575 -26.11 9.22 63.78
C LEU A 575 -26.80 9.95 64.89
N ARG A 576 -28.13 9.82 65.01
CA ARG A 576 -28.91 10.19 66.14
C ARG A 576 -28.43 9.38 67.36
N GLN A 577 -27.74 10.04 68.31
CA GLN A 577 -27.52 9.49 69.64
C GLN A 577 -28.84 9.25 70.26
N ARG A 578 -29.19 7.99 70.58
CA ARG A 578 -30.25 7.63 71.52
C ARG A 578 -29.69 7.78 72.94
N SER A 579 -30.06 8.85 73.56
CA SER A 579 -30.02 8.96 75.04
C SER A 579 -31.18 8.15 75.66
N ALA A 580 -30.84 7.22 76.54
CA ALA A 580 -31.71 6.74 77.61
C ALA A 580 -30.97 6.65 78.86
#